data_e44f5890ab2652bf0bc2488bf7d2f8c2
#
_entry.id   e44f5890ab2652bf0bc2488bf7d2f8c2
#
_cell.length_a   1.000
_cell.length_b   1.000
_cell.length_c   1.000
_cell.angle_alpha   90.00
_cell.angle_beta   90.00
_cell.angle_gamma   90.00
#
_symmetry.space_group_name_H-M   'P 1'
#
loop_
_entity.id
_entity.type
_entity.pdbx_description
1 polymer ?
#
loop_
_entity_poly.entity_id
_entity_poly.type
_entity_poly.pdbx_seq_one_letter_code
_entity_poly.pdbx_strand_id
1 'polypeptide(L)'
;MLRVLLQESYKVKRKDDMKGYVNNFKKYKNLLWELVKKGIKLKYRRSYLGIIWTLLEPVLTTVVLTTVFTYLMPKDSDAFKVAFPVYILTGRLLYTFFSGATKTALSSIRKNSGMIKKVYVPKYLYPFSGVLYNFVIFLISLVVLLGAGIVFKVKPSFYIIEGIIPLFLLLLLSFGVGMILATVAVFFRDVEYLWSVLLMLIMYASAIM
;
A
#
# COMPACT_ATOMS: atom_id res chain seq x y z
N MET A 1 -12.88 -36.81 29.63
CA MET A 1 -13.34 -37.34 28.36
C MET A 1 -14.09 -36.28 27.51
N LEU A 2 -15.11 -35.61 28.07
CA LEU A 2 -15.89 -34.59 27.32
C LEU A 2 -15.07 -33.39 26.83
N ARG A 3 -14.12 -32.86 27.61
CA ARG A 3 -13.23 -31.75 27.22
C ARG A 3 -12.32 -32.07 26.02
N VAL A 4 -11.86 -33.32 25.92
CA VAL A 4 -11.01 -33.76 24.80
C VAL A 4 -11.83 -33.84 23.51
N LEU A 5 -13.04 -34.38 23.59
CA LEU A 5 -13.95 -34.44 22.43
C LEU A 5 -14.38 -33.07 21.97
N LEU A 6 -14.63 -32.12 22.86
CA LEU A 6 -14.93 -30.73 22.50
C LEU A 6 -13.71 -30.03 21.87
N GLN A 7 -12.49 -30.29 22.36
CA GLN A 7 -11.29 -29.72 21.71
C GLN A 7 -11.01 -30.33 20.33
N GLU A 8 -11.23 -31.64 20.17
CA GLU A 8 -11.10 -32.25 18.84
C GLU A 8 -12.17 -31.76 17.87
N SER A 9 -13.43 -31.66 18.26
CA SER A 9 -14.50 -31.11 17.41
C SER A 9 -14.23 -29.65 17.02
N TYR A 10 -13.68 -28.85 17.94
CA TYR A 10 -13.29 -27.46 17.67
C TYR A 10 -12.11 -27.38 16.69
N LYS A 11 -11.12 -28.28 16.80
CA LYS A 11 -9.99 -28.37 15.87
C LYS A 11 -10.41 -28.81 14.48
N VAL A 12 -11.32 -29.79 14.37
CA VAL A 12 -11.85 -30.28 13.09
C VAL A 12 -12.67 -29.17 12.40
N LYS A 13 -13.58 -28.52 13.13
CA LYS A 13 -14.39 -27.40 12.58
C LYS A 13 -13.51 -26.24 12.12
N ARG A 14 -12.44 -25.89 12.86
CA ARG A 14 -11.47 -24.85 12.48
C ARG A 14 -10.67 -25.21 11.22
N LYS A 15 -10.35 -26.51 11.04
CA LYS A 15 -9.59 -26.99 9.87
C LYS A 15 -10.44 -27.01 8.61
N ASP A 16 -11.72 -27.32 8.74
CA ASP A 16 -12.68 -27.29 7.64
C ASP A 16 -13.04 -25.83 7.25
N ASP A 17 -13.16 -24.93 8.22
CA ASP A 17 -13.32 -23.50 7.98
C ASP A 17 -12.11 -22.91 7.21
N MET A 18 -10.87 -23.25 7.60
CA MET A 18 -9.69 -22.77 6.89
C MET A 18 -9.59 -23.30 5.46
N LYS A 19 -9.91 -24.58 5.22
CA LYS A 19 -10.01 -25.13 3.86
C LYS A 19 -11.09 -24.44 3.04
N GLY A 20 -12.21 -24.11 3.67
CA GLY A 20 -13.29 -23.32 3.07
C GLY A 20 -12.84 -21.92 2.66
N TYR A 21 -12.06 -21.21 3.51
CA TYR A 21 -11.51 -19.89 3.17
C TYR A 21 -10.50 -19.95 2.03
N VAL A 22 -9.60 -20.93 2.01
CA VAL A 22 -8.61 -21.11 0.93
C VAL A 22 -9.29 -21.47 -0.39
N ASN A 23 -10.29 -22.33 -0.38
CA ASN A 23 -11.05 -22.68 -1.58
C ASN A 23 -11.88 -21.48 -2.09
N ASN A 24 -12.48 -20.71 -1.20
CA ASN A 24 -13.16 -19.46 -1.55
C ASN A 24 -12.17 -18.45 -2.14
N PHE A 25 -10.96 -18.32 -1.59
CA PHE A 25 -9.95 -17.43 -2.14
C PHE A 25 -9.53 -17.83 -3.56
N LYS A 26 -9.32 -19.14 -3.82
CA LYS A 26 -9.04 -19.66 -5.17
C LYS A 26 -10.18 -19.37 -6.14
N LYS A 27 -11.43 -19.52 -5.70
CA LYS A 27 -12.64 -19.24 -6.49
C LYS A 27 -12.72 -17.76 -6.90
N TYR A 28 -12.35 -16.84 -6.02
CA TYR A 28 -12.44 -15.40 -6.27
C TYR A 28 -11.13 -14.75 -6.76
N LYS A 29 -10.07 -15.53 -6.97
CA LYS A 29 -8.76 -15.02 -7.45
C LYS A 29 -8.89 -14.23 -8.76
N ASN A 30 -9.65 -14.75 -9.72
CA ASN A 30 -9.84 -14.08 -11.00
C ASN A 30 -10.60 -12.76 -10.84
N LEU A 31 -11.65 -12.74 -10.00
CA LEU A 31 -12.37 -11.52 -9.68
C LEU A 31 -11.47 -10.49 -8.98
N LEU A 32 -10.67 -10.93 -8.01
CA LEU A 32 -9.71 -10.06 -7.32
C LEU A 32 -8.76 -9.39 -8.30
N TRP A 33 -8.22 -10.18 -9.24
CA TRP A 33 -7.32 -9.66 -10.28
C TRP A 33 -8.00 -8.66 -11.20
N GLU A 34 -9.24 -8.90 -11.59
CA GLU A 34 -10.03 -7.95 -12.38
C GLU A 34 -10.34 -6.66 -11.59
N LEU A 35 -10.59 -6.75 -10.29
CA LEU A 35 -10.74 -5.56 -9.44
C LEU A 35 -9.45 -4.75 -9.34
N VAL A 36 -8.29 -5.40 -9.24
CA VAL A 36 -6.97 -4.75 -9.25
C VAL A 36 -6.73 -4.04 -10.57
N LYS A 37 -6.91 -4.72 -11.71
CA LYS A 37 -6.79 -4.13 -13.05
C LYS A 37 -7.71 -2.92 -13.23
N LYS A 38 -8.98 -3.07 -12.80
CA LYS A 38 -9.95 -1.98 -12.81
C LYS A 38 -9.47 -0.78 -11.99
N GLY A 39 -8.90 -1.01 -10.80
CA GLY A 39 -8.34 0.04 -9.93
C GLY A 39 -7.24 0.84 -10.64
N ILE A 40 -6.27 0.14 -11.25
CA ILE A 40 -5.18 0.75 -12.01
C ILE A 40 -5.74 1.55 -13.19
N LYS A 41 -6.64 0.94 -13.98
CA LYS A 41 -7.24 1.58 -15.15
C LYS A 41 -8.02 2.84 -14.79
N LEU A 42 -8.77 2.83 -13.68
CA LEU A 42 -9.54 3.98 -13.22
C LEU A 42 -8.66 5.13 -12.74
N LYS A 43 -7.53 4.84 -12.09
CA LYS A 43 -6.58 5.87 -11.63
C LYS A 43 -6.05 6.73 -12.79
N TYR A 44 -5.82 6.12 -13.95
CA TYR A 44 -5.18 6.76 -15.10
C TYR A 44 -6.11 7.01 -16.30
N ARG A 45 -7.41 6.76 -16.16
CA ARG A 45 -8.39 6.76 -17.27
C ARG A 45 -8.47 8.06 -18.05
N ARG A 46 -8.22 9.21 -17.41
CA ARG A 46 -8.37 10.53 -18.00
C ARG A 46 -7.02 11.22 -18.28
N SER A 47 -5.92 10.50 -18.19
CA SER A 47 -4.58 11.05 -18.37
C SER A 47 -3.99 10.65 -19.72
N TYR A 48 -3.43 11.60 -20.45
CA TYR A 48 -2.68 11.34 -21.69
C TYR A 48 -1.43 10.49 -21.46
N LEU A 49 -0.71 10.73 -20.36
CA LEU A 49 0.50 9.98 -20.01
C LEU A 49 0.19 8.64 -19.30
N GLY A 50 -1.07 8.43 -18.89
CA GLY A 50 -1.52 7.17 -18.33
C GLY A 50 -0.65 6.70 -17.17
N ILE A 51 -0.17 5.45 -17.26
CA ILE A 51 0.63 4.80 -16.22
C ILE A 51 2.03 5.41 -16.04
N ILE A 52 2.52 6.20 -17.02
CA ILE A 52 3.83 6.87 -16.95
C ILE A 52 3.88 7.83 -15.76
N TRP A 53 2.75 8.40 -15.34
CA TRP A 53 2.67 9.21 -14.12
C TRP A 53 3.12 8.48 -12.87
N THR A 54 3.01 7.15 -12.83
CA THR A 54 3.50 6.35 -11.70
C THR A 54 5.02 6.48 -11.52
N LEU A 55 5.75 6.72 -12.61
CA LEU A 55 7.20 6.91 -12.61
C LEU A 55 7.56 8.40 -12.51
N LEU A 56 6.84 9.27 -13.21
CA LEU A 56 7.12 10.71 -13.24
C LEU A 56 6.87 11.41 -11.90
N GLU A 57 5.77 11.08 -11.23
CA GLU A 57 5.39 11.70 -9.95
C GLU A 57 6.48 11.53 -8.87
N PRO A 58 7.03 10.32 -8.60
CA PRO A 58 8.14 10.15 -7.67
C PRO A 58 9.41 10.90 -8.10
N VAL A 59 9.74 10.91 -9.41
CA VAL A 59 10.94 11.61 -9.91
C VAL A 59 10.79 13.12 -9.68
N LEU A 60 9.72 13.72 -10.16
CA LEU A 60 9.50 15.16 -10.05
C LEU A 60 9.47 15.62 -8.59
N THR A 61 8.75 14.88 -7.73
CA THR A 61 8.70 15.22 -6.30
C THR A 61 10.06 15.08 -5.62
N THR A 62 10.87 14.09 -6.00
CA THR A 62 12.22 13.94 -5.46
C THR A 62 13.12 15.08 -5.91
N VAL A 63 13.06 15.47 -7.17
CA VAL A 63 13.83 16.64 -7.68
C VAL A 63 13.46 17.89 -6.90
N VAL A 64 12.17 18.19 -6.73
CA VAL A 64 11.71 19.37 -5.99
C VAL A 64 12.19 19.33 -4.53
N LEU A 65 11.95 18.22 -3.83
CA LEU A 65 12.33 18.09 -2.42
C LEU A 65 13.85 18.18 -2.24
N THR A 66 14.60 17.46 -3.07
CA THR A 66 16.07 17.53 -3.01
C THR A 66 16.58 18.95 -3.21
N THR A 67 16.02 19.67 -4.20
CA THR A 67 16.38 21.07 -4.44
C THR A 67 16.09 21.93 -3.21
N VAL A 68 14.87 21.87 -2.68
CA VAL A 68 14.45 22.64 -1.50
C VAL A 68 15.35 22.36 -0.30
N PHE A 69 15.58 21.10 0.02
CA PHE A 69 16.39 20.73 1.19
C PHE A 69 17.87 21.05 1.01
N THR A 70 18.41 20.97 -0.21
CA THR A 70 19.80 21.38 -0.50
C THR A 70 20.01 22.88 -0.25
N TYR A 71 18.98 23.71 -0.48
CA TYR A 71 19.05 25.14 -0.20
C TYR A 71 18.85 25.48 1.29
N LEU A 72 18.05 24.69 2.01
CA LEU A 72 17.69 24.94 3.41
C LEU A 72 18.70 24.35 4.40
N MET A 73 19.44 23.31 4.04
CA MET A 73 20.38 22.65 4.95
C MET A 73 21.80 23.18 4.79
N PRO A 74 22.56 23.33 5.90
CA PRO A 74 23.99 23.73 5.87
C PRO A 74 24.80 22.69 5.09
N LYS A 75 25.83 23.19 4.35
CA LYS A 75 26.63 22.42 3.39
C LYS A 75 27.65 21.43 4.00
N ASP A 76 27.64 21.15 5.30
CA ASP A 76 28.77 20.59 6.04
C ASP A 76 28.93 19.05 6.03
N SER A 77 28.12 18.30 5.29
CA SER A 77 28.29 16.84 5.18
C SER A 77 28.19 16.33 3.74
N ASP A 78 29.33 16.03 3.13
CA ASP A 78 29.38 15.53 1.74
C ASP A 78 28.76 14.15 1.55
N ALA A 79 28.80 13.29 2.57
CA ALA A 79 28.15 11.99 2.56
C ALA A 79 26.61 12.11 2.48
N PHE A 80 26.02 13.16 3.05
CA PHE A 80 24.60 13.43 3.04
C PHE A 80 24.11 13.90 1.67
N LYS A 81 24.94 14.61 0.92
CA LYS A 81 24.58 15.20 -0.39
C LYS A 81 24.29 14.15 -1.46
N VAL A 82 25.01 13.02 -1.48
CA VAL A 82 24.88 11.99 -2.53
C VAL A 82 23.72 11.02 -2.24
N ALA A 83 23.55 10.62 -0.98
CA ALA A 83 22.54 9.63 -0.61
C ALA A 83 21.18 10.26 -0.26
N PHE A 84 21.11 11.55 0.02
CA PHE A 84 19.92 12.25 0.48
C PHE A 84 18.70 12.14 -0.47
N PRO A 85 18.86 12.34 -1.81
CA PRO A 85 17.73 12.15 -2.72
C PRO A 85 17.16 10.74 -2.69
N VAL A 86 18.01 9.72 -2.58
CA VAL A 86 17.62 8.31 -2.51
C VAL A 86 16.91 8.02 -1.19
N TYR A 87 17.37 8.59 -0.09
CA TYR A 87 16.73 8.48 1.22
C TYR A 87 15.32 9.06 1.21
N ILE A 88 15.15 10.31 0.75
CA ILE A 88 13.84 10.96 0.63
C ILE A 88 12.90 10.13 -0.27
N LEU A 89 13.41 9.70 -1.43
CA LEU A 89 12.62 8.91 -2.37
C LEU A 89 12.13 7.61 -1.73
N THR A 90 12.99 6.90 -1.00
CA THR A 90 12.63 5.65 -0.32
C THR A 90 11.53 5.87 0.70
N GLY A 91 11.70 6.82 1.63
CA GLY A 91 10.71 7.13 2.65
C GLY A 91 9.38 7.57 2.04
N ARG A 92 9.44 8.43 1.02
CA ARG A 92 8.25 8.90 0.32
C ARG A 92 7.49 7.79 -0.42
N LEU A 93 8.18 6.87 -1.08
CA LEU A 93 7.54 5.74 -1.75
C LEU A 93 6.80 4.83 -0.76
N LEU A 94 7.43 4.52 0.38
CA LEU A 94 6.81 3.73 1.45
C LEU A 94 5.57 4.42 2.01
N TYR A 95 5.66 5.71 2.32
CA TYR A 95 4.55 6.50 2.80
C TYR A 95 3.42 6.60 1.77
N THR A 96 3.74 6.87 0.50
CA THR A 96 2.75 6.97 -0.59
C THR A 96 2.01 5.65 -0.78
N PHE A 97 2.72 4.52 -0.69
CA PHE A 97 2.09 3.20 -0.71
C PHE A 97 1.11 3.03 0.46
N PHE A 98 1.56 3.24 1.70
CA PHE A 98 0.72 3.07 2.89
C PHE A 98 -0.51 3.98 2.86
N SER A 99 -0.32 5.26 2.59
CA SER A 99 -1.40 6.24 2.54
C SER A 99 -2.38 5.96 1.40
N GLY A 100 -1.89 5.62 0.22
CA GLY A 100 -2.71 5.26 -0.93
C GLY A 100 -3.51 3.97 -0.71
N ALA A 101 -2.87 2.93 -0.17
CA ALA A 101 -3.48 1.66 0.13
C ALA A 101 -4.62 1.79 1.15
N THR A 102 -4.35 2.47 2.27
CA THR A 102 -5.34 2.65 3.35
C THR A 102 -6.50 3.56 2.94
N LYS A 103 -6.25 4.69 2.24
CA LYS A 103 -7.30 5.57 1.69
C LYS A 103 -8.20 4.84 0.68
N THR A 104 -7.60 4.01 -0.17
CA THR A 104 -8.37 3.25 -1.16
C THR A 104 -9.19 2.17 -0.51
N ALA A 105 -8.62 1.43 0.43
CA ALA A 105 -9.33 0.39 1.18
C ALA A 105 -10.52 1.00 1.93
N LEU A 106 -10.34 2.12 2.62
CA LEU A 106 -11.35 2.87 3.37
C LEU A 106 -12.58 3.20 2.50
N SER A 107 -12.38 3.69 1.29
CA SER A 107 -13.48 4.08 0.40
C SER A 107 -14.02 2.93 -0.47
N SER A 108 -13.39 1.74 -0.43
CA SER A 108 -13.61 0.65 -1.38
C SER A 108 -15.02 0.08 -1.37
N ILE A 109 -15.59 -0.20 -0.20
CA ILE A 109 -16.94 -0.79 -0.06
C ILE A 109 -17.98 0.20 -0.57
N ARG A 110 -17.85 1.47 -0.21
CA ARG A 110 -18.78 2.52 -0.63
C ARG A 110 -18.75 2.75 -2.15
N LYS A 111 -17.57 2.85 -2.74
CA LYS A 111 -17.38 3.03 -4.19
C LYS A 111 -17.90 1.86 -5.02
N ASN A 112 -17.91 0.65 -4.47
CA ASN A 112 -18.41 -0.55 -5.15
C ASN A 112 -19.81 -1.00 -4.68
N SER A 113 -20.54 -0.16 -3.95
CA SER A 113 -21.89 -0.48 -3.43
C SER A 113 -22.87 -0.93 -4.50
N GLY A 114 -22.82 -0.34 -5.70
CA GLY A 114 -23.66 -0.73 -6.83
C GLY A 114 -23.38 -2.16 -7.34
N MET A 115 -22.13 -2.63 -7.26
CA MET A 115 -21.76 -4.00 -7.61
C MET A 115 -22.14 -4.99 -6.50
N ILE A 116 -21.94 -4.60 -5.24
CA ILE A 116 -22.26 -5.42 -4.07
C ILE A 116 -23.75 -5.76 -4.01
N LYS A 117 -24.62 -4.85 -4.46
CA LYS A 117 -26.07 -5.06 -4.51
C LYS A 117 -26.52 -6.03 -5.62
N LYS A 118 -25.71 -6.18 -6.68
CA LYS A 118 -26.09 -6.98 -7.87
C LYS A 118 -25.53 -8.39 -7.85
N VAL A 119 -24.38 -8.61 -7.22
CA VAL A 119 -23.66 -9.89 -7.23
C VAL A 119 -23.20 -10.23 -5.82
N TYR A 120 -23.44 -11.48 -5.41
CA TYR A 120 -22.93 -11.96 -4.12
C TYR A 120 -21.43 -12.20 -4.20
N VAL A 121 -20.67 -11.24 -3.65
CA VAL A 121 -19.22 -11.27 -3.55
C VAL A 121 -18.84 -10.98 -2.10
N PRO A 122 -17.90 -11.74 -1.49
CA PRO A 122 -17.42 -11.45 -0.15
C PRO A 122 -16.88 -10.01 -0.06
N LYS A 123 -17.41 -9.23 0.88
CA LYS A 123 -17.15 -7.79 1.00
C LYS A 123 -15.68 -7.46 1.24
N TYR A 124 -14.91 -8.34 1.86
CA TYR A 124 -13.48 -8.16 2.13
C TYR A 124 -12.62 -8.06 0.86
N LEU A 125 -13.10 -8.58 -0.27
CA LEU A 125 -12.36 -8.53 -1.54
C LEU A 125 -12.16 -7.11 -2.06
N TYR A 126 -13.06 -6.19 -1.74
CA TYR A 126 -12.97 -4.80 -2.21
C TYR A 126 -11.82 -4.02 -1.54
N PRO A 127 -11.72 -3.96 -0.18
CA PRO A 127 -10.56 -3.33 0.45
C PRO A 127 -9.27 -4.09 0.14
N PHE A 128 -9.30 -5.42 0.08
CA PHE A 128 -8.16 -6.23 -0.28
C PHE A 128 -7.63 -5.88 -1.68
N SER A 129 -8.50 -5.77 -2.69
CA SER A 129 -8.12 -5.35 -4.03
C SER A 129 -7.55 -3.94 -4.07
N GLY A 130 -8.06 -3.05 -3.21
CA GLY A 130 -7.58 -1.67 -3.08
C GLY A 130 -6.13 -1.59 -2.58
N VAL A 131 -5.76 -2.41 -1.59
CA VAL A 131 -4.38 -2.51 -1.11
C VAL A 131 -3.48 -3.13 -2.17
N LEU A 132 -3.91 -4.24 -2.79
CA LEU A 132 -3.13 -4.92 -3.83
C LEU A 132 -2.83 -4.03 -5.04
N TYR A 133 -3.80 -3.26 -5.53
CA TYR A 133 -3.52 -2.42 -6.68
C TYR A 133 -2.52 -1.30 -6.34
N ASN A 134 -2.58 -0.72 -5.13
CA ASN A 134 -1.56 0.23 -4.68
C ASN A 134 -0.20 -0.43 -4.50
N PHE A 135 -0.15 -1.69 -4.08
CA PHE A 135 1.09 -2.46 -4.00
C PHE A 135 1.71 -2.69 -5.38
N VAL A 136 0.90 -3.00 -6.41
CA VAL A 136 1.40 -3.11 -7.80
C VAL A 136 1.97 -1.77 -8.27
N ILE A 137 1.29 -0.65 -8.00
CA ILE A 137 1.80 0.69 -8.33
C ILE A 137 3.12 0.96 -7.61
N PHE A 138 3.21 0.62 -6.33
CA PHE A 138 4.43 0.75 -5.55
C PHE A 138 5.60 -0.07 -6.15
N LEU A 139 5.37 -1.33 -6.56
CA LEU A 139 6.38 -2.15 -7.23
C LEU A 139 6.89 -1.50 -8.53
N ILE A 140 6.01 -0.89 -9.32
CA ILE A 140 6.39 -0.13 -10.51
C ILE A 140 7.25 1.08 -10.11
N SER A 141 6.88 1.79 -9.04
CA SER A 141 7.62 2.95 -8.55
C SER A 141 9.01 2.60 -7.98
N LEU A 142 9.22 1.36 -7.52
CA LEU A 142 10.56 0.89 -7.12
C LEU A 142 11.59 0.91 -8.27
N VAL A 143 11.14 0.84 -9.51
CA VAL A 143 12.02 1.00 -10.70
C VAL A 143 12.69 2.38 -10.69
N VAL A 144 11.95 3.42 -10.27
CA VAL A 144 12.49 4.77 -10.12
C VAL A 144 13.56 4.81 -9.01
N LEU A 145 13.32 4.12 -7.90
CA LEU A 145 14.30 4.03 -6.80
C LEU A 145 15.60 3.35 -7.26
N LEU A 146 15.49 2.25 -8.01
CA LEU A 146 16.66 1.57 -8.60
C LEU A 146 17.41 2.49 -9.57
N GLY A 147 16.69 3.20 -10.44
CA GLY A 147 17.27 4.19 -11.34
C GLY A 147 18.00 5.32 -10.60
N ALA A 148 17.39 5.85 -9.56
CA ALA A 148 18.00 6.86 -8.71
C ALA A 148 19.29 6.34 -8.03
N GLY A 149 19.27 5.12 -7.49
CA GLY A 149 20.45 4.48 -6.91
C GLY A 149 21.64 4.40 -7.88
N ILE A 150 21.38 4.09 -9.15
CA ILE A 150 22.40 4.04 -10.21
C ILE A 150 22.94 5.44 -10.53
N VAL A 151 22.05 6.43 -10.70
CA VAL A 151 22.41 7.81 -11.04
C VAL A 151 23.27 8.44 -9.95
N PHE A 152 22.88 8.23 -8.68
CA PHE A 152 23.63 8.76 -7.52
C PHE A 152 24.78 7.86 -7.07
N LYS A 153 25.13 6.82 -7.85
CA LYS A 153 26.24 5.89 -7.57
C LYS A 153 26.22 5.30 -6.15
N VAL A 154 25.03 5.06 -5.63
CA VAL A 154 24.86 4.38 -4.34
C VAL A 154 25.27 2.92 -4.51
N LYS A 155 26.29 2.47 -3.76
CA LYS A 155 26.76 1.09 -3.83
C LYS A 155 25.66 0.14 -3.33
N PRO A 156 25.19 -0.80 -4.16
CA PRO A 156 24.25 -1.81 -3.68
C PRO A 156 24.93 -2.67 -2.61
N SER A 157 24.33 -2.71 -1.43
CA SER A 157 24.81 -3.55 -0.33
C SER A 157 23.87 -4.75 -0.17
N PHE A 158 24.36 -5.87 0.39
CA PHE A 158 23.55 -7.05 0.72
C PHE A 158 22.37 -6.73 1.66
N TYR A 159 22.44 -5.63 2.41
CA TYR A 159 21.34 -5.11 3.24
C TYR A 159 20.05 -4.76 2.48
N ILE A 160 20.09 -4.70 1.13
CA ILE A 160 18.87 -4.55 0.32
C ILE A 160 17.91 -5.72 0.55
N ILE A 161 18.44 -6.92 0.80
CA ILE A 161 17.65 -8.12 1.08
C ILE A 161 16.92 -7.99 2.43
N GLU A 162 17.56 -7.39 3.43
CA GLU A 162 16.94 -7.11 4.72
C GLU A 162 15.77 -6.12 4.60
N GLY A 163 15.80 -5.24 3.59
CA GLY A 163 14.70 -4.33 3.25
C GLY A 163 13.39 -5.04 2.86
N ILE A 164 13.43 -6.31 2.48
CA ILE A 164 12.22 -7.08 2.13
C ILE A 164 11.35 -7.30 3.37
N ILE A 165 11.94 -7.50 4.54
CA ILE A 165 11.21 -7.74 5.79
C ILE A 165 10.31 -6.55 6.16
N PRO A 166 10.82 -5.29 6.26
CA PRO A 166 9.97 -4.14 6.54
C PRO A 166 8.95 -3.86 5.44
N LEU A 167 9.26 -4.15 4.17
CA LEU A 167 8.27 -4.06 3.09
C LEU A 167 7.10 -5.02 3.27
N PHE A 168 7.39 -6.26 3.64
CA PHE A 168 6.37 -7.26 3.92
C PHE A 168 5.52 -6.88 5.14
N LEU A 169 6.16 -6.39 6.21
CA LEU A 169 5.46 -5.89 7.40
C LEU A 169 4.57 -4.69 7.07
N LEU A 170 5.06 -3.75 6.25
CA LEU A 170 4.28 -2.60 5.80
C LEU A 170 3.06 -3.03 4.96
N LEU A 171 3.21 -4.05 4.12
CA LEU A 171 2.10 -4.63 3.36
C LEU A 171 1.05 -5.23 4.30
N LEU A 172 1.46 -6.04 5.29
CA LEU A 172 0.56 -6.62 6.28
C LEU A 172 -0.15 -5.54 7.11
N LEU A 173 0.59 -4.52 7.54
CA LEU A 173 0.04 -3.36 8.26
C LEU A 173 -1.01 -2.65 7.40
N SER A 174 -0.71 -2.40 6.13
CA SER A 174 -1.64 -1.74 5.20
C SER A 174 -2.91 -2.55 4.99
N PHE A 175 -2.84 -3.88 4.96
CA PHE A 175 -4.00 -4.76 4.92
C PHE A 175 -4.81 -4.66 6.21
N GLY A 176 -4.17 -4.82 7.37
CA GLY A 176 -4.86 -4.79 8.67
C GLY A 176 -5.59 -3.47 8.89
N VAL A 177 -4.87 -2.35 8.77
CA VAL A 177 -5.44 -1.00 8.92
C VAL A 177 -6.50 -0.73 7.85
N GLY A 178 -6.24 -1.10 6.59
CA GLY A 178 -7.18 -0.92 5.49
C GLY A 178 -8.51 -1.66 5.69
N MET A 179 -8.48 -2.88 6.22
CA MET A 179 -9.69 -3.67 6.52
C MET A 179 -10.50 -3.05 7.66
N ILE A 180 -9.83 -2.60 8.74
CA ILE A 180 -10.48 -1.93 9.86
C ILE A 180 -11.15 -0.65 9.37
N LEU A 181 -10.41 0.20 8.66
CA LEU A 181 -10.92 1.47 8.13
C LEU A 181 -12.08 1.28 7.15
N ALA A 182 -12.01 0.26 6.28
CA ALA A 182 -13.08 -0.04 5.35
C ALA A 182 -14.38 -0.42 6.06
N THR A 183 -14.29 -1.11 7.20
CA THR A 183 -15.43 -1.49 8.02
C THR A 183 -16.02 -0.28 8.74
N VAL A 184 -15.17 0.52 9.40
CA VAL A 184 -15.60 1.72 10.14
C VAL A 184 -16.22 2.76 9.21
N ALA A 185 -15.67 2.95 8.00
CA ALA A 185 -16.17 3.92 7.02
C ALA A 185 -17.56 3.58 6.43
N VAL A 186 -18.04 2.36 6.61
CA VAL A 186 -19.44 2.01 6.26
C VAL A 186 -20.43 2.66 7.23
N PHE A 187 -20.04 2.76 8.51
CA PHE A 187 -20.90 3.34 9.56
C PHE A 187 -20.69 4.85 9.70
N PHE A 188 -19.44 5.30 9.63
CA PHE A 188 -19.06 6.70 9.87
C PHE A 188 -18.30 7.26 8.66
N ARG A 189 -18.93 8.17 7.92
CA ARG A 189 -18.33 8.80 6.72
C ARG A 189 -17.16 9.72 7.04
N ASP A 190 -17.20 10.34 8.22
CA ASP A 190 -16.21 11.35 8.64
C ASP A 190 -14.82 10.74 8.92
N VAL A 191 -14.73 9.41 9.06
CA VAL A 191 -13.46 8.68 9.18
C VAL A 191 -12.52 8.95 8.01
N GLU A 192 -13.05 9.28 6.82
CA GLU A 192 -12.23 9.65 5.65
C GLU A 192 -11.40 10.92 5.90
N TYR A 193 -12.02 11.91 6.53
CA TYR A 193 -11.36 13.18 6.88
C TYR A 193 -10.37 12.97 8.04
N LEU A 194 -10.80 12.29 9.10
CA LEU A 194 -9.96 11.97 10.25
C LEU A 194 -8.72 11.18 9.83
N TRP A 195 -8.88 10.17 8.99
CA TRP A 195 -7.77 9.38 8.48
C TRP A 195 -6.80 10.22 7.64
N SER A 196 -7.30 11.17 6.87
CA SER A 196 -6.45 12.07 6.08
C SER A 196 -5.58 12.98 6.97
N VAL A 197 -6.12 13.45 8.09
CA VAL A 197 -5.36 14.23 9.08
C VAL A 197 -4.34 13.36 9.80
N LEU A 198 -4.71 12.13 10.19
CA LEU A 198 -3.78 11.17 10.81
C LEU A 198 -2.61 10.82 9.88
N LEU A 199 -2.87 10.64 8.60
CA LEU A 199 -1.81 10.41 7.62
C LEU A 199 -0.85 11.60 7.51
N MET A 200 -1.36 12.83 7.57
CA MET A 200 -0.51 14.02 7.60
C MET A 200 0.39 14.03 8.86
N LEU A 201 -0.17 13.72 10.03
CA LEU A 201 0.61 13.58 11.26
C LEU A 201 1.69 12.50 11.14
N ILE A 202 1.36 11.32 10.60
CA ILE A 202 2.32 10.23 10.38
C ILE A 202 3.44 10.69 9.44
N MET A 203 3.13 11.44 8.38
CA MET A 203 4.12 11.95 7.43
C MET A 203 5.15 12.86 8.14
N TYR A 204 4.68 13.80 8.94
CA TYR A 204 5.57 14.72 9.66
C TYR A 204 6.29 14.05 10.84
N ALA A 205 5.63 13.11 11.53
CA ALA A 205 6.24 12.39 12.66
C ALA A 205 7.29 11.35 12.24
N SER A 206 7.22 10.84 11.00
CA SER A 206 8.12 9.77 10.52
C SER A 206 9.47 10.25 10.03
N ALA A 207 9.85 11.53 10.25
CA ALA A 207 11.12 12.12 9.84
C ALA A 207 11.50 11.87 8.35
N ILE A 208 10.50 11.69 7.49
CA ILE A 208 10.66 11.52 6.03
C ILE A 208 10.94 12.90 5.36
N MET A 209 10.71 13.97 6.13
CA MET A 209 10.97 15.34 5.71
C MET A 209 12.02 16.00 6.59
#